data_60d030692f2658b2a1c31247caf7da51
#
_entry.id   60d030692f2658b2a1c31247caf7da51
#
_cell.length_a   1.000
_cell.length_b   1.000
_cell.length_c   1.000
_cell.angle_alpha   90.00
_cell.angle_beta   90.00
_cell.angle_gamma   90.00
#
_symmetry.space_group_name_H-M   'P 1'
#
loop_
_entity.id
_entity.type
_entity.pdbx_description
1 polymer ?
#
loop_
_entity_poly.entity_id
_entity_poly.type
_entity_poly.pdbx_seq_one_letter_code
_entity_poly.pdbx_strand_id
1 'polypeptide(L)'
;GSSGNSLNFDEGPRHRVTLTGFSISKHEVSFSEYDRFARATGRRLPHDEGWGRKDRPVINVSWHDANAYAAWLSKQTGKTYRLPAESEWEYAARAGSLEQYWWGGAADTVPANCFNCGSKWGGSRTAPVGSFAANNFGLHDMAGNVQEWTQDCYRAGYVDAPVDGSARLAPECTQRAVRGGAYTSPQDSLRIASRGQYDQDTRLDNLGFRVVREN
;
A
#
# COMPACT_ATOMS: atom_id res chain seq x y z
N GLY A 1 -12.07 -0.79 8.35
CA GLY A 1 -12.35 -2.03 9.10
C GLY A 1 -13.51 -2.82 8.52
N SER A 2 -13.59 -4.10 8.87
CA SER A 2 -14.68 -5.00 8.47
C SER A 2 -15.82 -5.01 9.49
N SER A 3 -17.03 -5.42 9.07
CA SER A 3 -18.18 -5.63 9.95
C SER A 3 -18.03 -6.95 10.72
N GLY A 4 -18.48 -6.99 11.95
CA GLY A 4 -18.27 -7.92 13.07
C GLY A 4 -18.28 -9.45 12.91
N ASN A 5 -18.31 -10.01 11.69
CA ASN A 5 -18.15 -11.44 11.40
C ASN A 5 -16.85 -11.73 10.61
N SER A 6 -15.90 -10.79 10.56
CA SER A 6 -14.61 -11.04 9.98
C SER A 6 -13.84 -12.05 10.84
N LEU A 7 -13.31 -13.09 10.20
CA LEU A 7 -12.43 -14.08 10.86
C LEU A 7 -11.08 -13.47 11.30
N ASN A 8 -10.80 -12.23 10.90
CA ASN A 8 -9.55 -11.53 11.21
C ASN A 8 -9.79 -10.53 12.34
N PHE A 9 -9.32 -10.87 13.53
CA PHE A 9 -9.45 -10.08 14.75
C PHE A 9 -8.83 -8.67 14.66
N ASP A 10 -7.91 -8.46 13.73
CA ASP A 10 -7.20 -7.20 13.56
C ASP A 10 -7.91 -6.17 12.67
N GLU A 11 -9.00 -6.57 12.01
CA GLU A 11 -9.79 -5.68 11.14
C GLU A 11 -10.92 -4.93 11.87
N GLY A 12 -11.13 -5.21 13.15
CA GLY A 12 -12.20 -4.63 13.95
C GLY A 12 -11.70 -3.83 15.15
N PRO A 13 -12.59 -3.10 15.83
CA PRO A 13 -13.96 -2.80 15.43
C PRO A 13 -14.02 -1.80 14.27
N ARG A 14 -15.08 -1.89 13.44
CA ARG A 14 -15.39 -0.85 12.46
C ARG A 14 -15.74 0.45 13.17
N HIS A 15 -15.11 1.55 12.79
CA HIS A 15 -15.33 2.86 13.40
C HIS A 15 -15.35 3.96 12.34
N ARG A 16 -15.89 5.10 12.71
CA ARG A 16 -15.95 6.27 11.84
C ARG A 16 -14.63 7.04 11.95
N VAL A 17 -14.06 7.39 10.80
CA VAL A 17 -12.87 8.24 10.70
C VAL A 17 -13.20 9.45 9.84
N THR A 18 -12.76 10.62 10.25
CA THR A 18 -12.86 11.86 9.48
C THR A 18 -11.51 12.13 8.83
N LEU A 19 -11.50 12.24 7.50
CA LEU A 19 -10.27 12.54 6.75
C LEU A 19 -10.28 13.98 6.28
N THR A 20 -9.15 14.66 6.39
CA THR A 20 -8.88 15.89 5.65
C THR A 20 -8.58 15.57 4.20
N GLY A 21 -8.83 16.51 3.28
CA GLY A 21 -8.54 16.32 1.86
C GLY A 21 -7.05 16.07 1.62
N PHE A 22 -6.73 15.05 0.83
CA PHE A 22 -5.37 14.67 0.43
C PHE A 22 -5.35 14.23 -1.03
N SER A 23 -4.17 14.22 -1.62
CA SER A 23 -3.92 13.58 -2.92
C SER A 23 -3.09 12.33 -2.71
N ILE A 24 -3.39 11.25 -3.43
CA ILE A 24 -2.63 10.00 -3.36
C ILE A 24 -2.08 9.63 -4.73
N SER A 25 -0.89 9.03 -4.82
CA SER A 25 -0.32 8.60 -6.07
C SER A 25 -1.20 7.55 -6.76
N LYS A 26 -1.32 7.68 -8.08
CA LYS A 26 -2.22 6.86 -8.90
C LYS A 26 -1.91 5.36 -8.85
N HIS A 27 -0.65 5.03 -8.66
CA HIS A 27 -0.10 3.68 -8.54
C HIS A 27 1.02 3.66 -7.50
N GLU A 28 1.57 2.51 -7.21
CA GLU A 28 2.75 2.35 -6.36
C GLU A 28 3.94 3.13 -6.97
N VAL A 29 4.87 3.55 -6.14
CA VAL A 29 6.13 4.16 -6.63
C VAL A 29 6.88 3.14 -7.45
N SER A 30 7.18 3.49 -8.70
CA SER A 30 7.91 2.64 -9.63
C SER A 30 9.42 2.65 -9.37
N PHE A 31 10.12 1.63 -9.88
CA PHE A 31 11.58 1.64 -9.87
C PHE A 31 12.17 2.87 -10.58
N SER A 32 11.59 3.32 -11.69
CA SER A 32 12.11 4.50 -12.39
C SER A 32 12.02 5.77 -11.56
N GLU A 33 10.99 5.92 -10.75
CA GLU A 33 10.82 7.06 -9.82
C GLU A 33 11.79 6.94 -8.64
N TYR A 34 11.86 5.76 -8.02
CA TYR A 34 12.73 5.51 -6.89
C TYR A 34 14.23 5.64 -7.28
N ASP A 35 14.62 5.17 -8.47
CA ASP A 35 15.99 5.25 -8.95
C ASP A 35 16.49 6.68 -9.11
N ARG A 36 15.62 7.62 -9.48
CA ARG A 36 15.95 9.06 -9.49
C ARG A 36 16.33 9.54 -8.11
N PHE A 37 15.53 9.18 -7.11
CA PHE A 37 15.83 9.48 -5.71
C PHE A 37 17.15 8.86 -5.25
N ALA A 38 17.32 7.57 -5.49
CA ALA A 38 18.50 6.84 -5.04
C ALA A 38 19.79 7.44 -5.63
N ARG A 39 19.79 7.75 -6.95
CA ARG A 39 20.93 8.39 -7.62
C ARG A 39 21.17 9.82 -7.10
N ALA A 40 20.11 10.60 -6.91
CA ALA A 40 20.22 11.98 -6.43
C ALA A 40 20.74 12.09 -4.99
N THR A 41 20.60 11.02 -4.20
CA THR A 41 20.99 10.99 -2.79
C THR A 41 22.15 10.05 -2.48
N GLY A 42 22.76 9.43 -3.49
CA GLY A 42 23.89 8.49 -3.34
C GLY A 42 23.50 7.18 -2.64
N ARG A 43 22.21 6.81 -2.64
CA ARG A 43 21.72 5.56 -2.04
C ARG A 43 21.96 4.39 -2.99
N ARG A 44 22.15 3.21 -2.39
CA ARG A 44 22.19 1.95 -3.15
C ARG A 44 20.83 1.72 -3.82
N LEU A 45 20.86 1.29 -5.08
CA LEU A 45 19.64 0.85 -5.78
C LEU A 45 19.15 -0.48 -5.18
N PRO A 46 17.85 -0.60 -4.88
CA PRO A 46 17.29 -1.87 -4.38
C PRO A 46 17.34 -2.94 -5.49
N HIS A 47 17.40 -4.21 -5.11
CA HIS A 47 17.39 -5.33 -6.04
C HIS A 47 16.04 -5.44 -6.74
N ASP A 48 16.01 -5.79 -8.03
CA ASP A 48 14.81 -5.90 -8.86
C ASP A 48 14.45 -7.34 -9.23
N GLU A 49 15.07 -8.31 -8.56
CA GLU A 49 14.90 -9.77 -8.77
C GLU A 49 15.13 -10.21 -10.23
N GLY A 50 15.77 -9.37 -11.05
CA GLY A 50 15.94 -9.61 -12.48
C GLY A 50 14.66 -9.45 -13.30
N TRP A 51 13.59 -8.87 -12.71
CA TRP A 51 12.29 -8.70 -13.39
C TRP A 51 12.23 -7.43 -14.25
N GLY A 52 13.21 -6.55 -14.09
CA GLY A 52 13.32 -5.27 -14.77
C GLY A 52 12.75 -4.11 -13.94
N ARG A 53 13.34 -2.94 -14.15
CA ARG A 53 13.18 -1.79 -13.25
C ARG A 53 12.12 -0.80 -13.71
N LYS A 54 12.00 -0.42 -14.88
CA LYS A 54 11.21 0.74 -15.39
C LYS A 54 9.90 1.00 -14.64
N ASP A 55 8.84 0.35 -15.11
CA ASP A 55 7.46 0.62 -14.69
C ASP A 55 6.95 -0.39 -13.65
N ARG A 56 7.81 -1.24 -13.10
CA ARG A 56 7.43 -2.12 -11.99
C ARG A 56 7.48 -1.35 -10.68
N PRO A 57 6.63 -1.71 -9.69
CA PRO A 57 6.72 -1.12 -8.36
C PRO A 57 8.10 -1.37 -7.76
N VAL A 58 8.63 -0.39 -7.06
CA VAL A 58 9.87 -0.59 -6.31
C VAL A 58 9.62 -1.58 -5.19
N ILE A 59 10.53 -2.55 -5.07
CA ILE A 59 10.53 -3.61 -4.07
C ILE A 59 11.86 -3.62 -3.33
N ASN A 60 11.97 -4.46 -2.31
CA ASN A 60 13.20 -4.54 -1.48
C ASN A 60 13.55 -3.21 -0.80
N VAL A 61 12.54 -2.44 -0.42
CA VAL A 61 12.64 -1.15 0.27
C VAL A 61 11.99 -1.23 1.65
N SER A 62 12.68 -0.73 2.67
CA SER A 62 12.16 -0.66 4.03
C SER A 62 11.20 0.52 4.20
N TRP A 63 10.51 0.56 5.34
CA TRP A 63 9.69 1.70 5.73
C TRP A 63 10.51 3.00 5.81
N HIS A 64 11.74 2.90 6.30
CA HIS A 64 12.67 4.04 6.34
C HIS A 64 13.07 4.54 4.95
N ASP A 65 13.28 3.63 4.00
CA ASP A 65 13.59 3.99 2.62
C ASP A 65 12.41 4.71 1.95
N ALA A 66 11.18 4.22 2.20
CA ALA A 66 9.96 4.83 1.69
C ALA A 66 9.75 6.25 2.25
N ASN A 67 9.97 6.46 3.56
CA ASN A 67 9.92 7.80 4.17
C ASN A 67 11.02 8.71 3.66
N ALA A 68 12.24 8.21 3.44
CA ALA A 68 13.32 8.99 2.88
C ALA A 68 13.01 9.46 1.44
N TYR A 69 12.37 8.59 0.64
CA TYR A 69 11.86 8.95 -0.69
C TYR A 69 10.82 10.09 -0.60
N ALA A 70 9.82 9.94 0.27
CA ALA A 70 8.77 10.95 0.46
C ALA A 70 9.34 12.31 0.91
N ALA A 71 10.29 12.29 1.84
CA ALA A 71 10.99 13.49 2.30
C ALA A 71 11.83 14.16 1.19
N TRP A 72 12.50 13.36 0.36
CA TRP A 72 13.22 13.87 -0.81
C TRP A 72 12.25 14.50 -1.82
N LEU A 73 11.16 13.81 -2.15
CA LEU A 73 10.13 14.30 -3.08
C LEU A 73 9.53 15.63 -2.58
N SER A 74 9.32 15.76 -1.27
CA SER A 74 8.86 17.00 -0.64
C SER A 74 9.82 18.15 -0.90
N LYS A 75 11.13 17.92 -0.73
CA LYS A 75 12.17 18.93 -1.01
C LYS A 75 12.23 19.31 -2.48
N GLN A 76 12.05 18.33 -3.39
CA GLN A 76 12.11 18.60 -4.84
C GLN A 76 10.93 19.42 -5.34
N THR A 77 9.76 19.27 -4.72
CA THR A 77 8.52 19.84 -5.22
C THR A 77 8.03 21.05 -4.42
N GLY A 78 8.57 21.28 -3.21
CA GLY A 78 8.07 22.30 -2.27
C GLY A 78 6.68 21.97 -1.70
N LYS A 79 6.23 20.71 -1.82
CA LYS A 79 4.96 20.19 -1.27
C LYS A 79 5.27 19.12 -0.22
N THR A 80 4.35 18.86 0.69
CA THR A 80 4.51 17.84 1.72
C THR A 80 4.05 16.48 1.19
N TYR A 81 4.98 15.53 1.10
CA TYR A 81 4.71 14.12 0.77
C TYR A 81 5.08 13.23 1.96
N ARG A 82 4.30 12.19 2.15
CA ARG A 82 4.51 11.15 3.18
C ARG A 82 3.90 9.82 2.74
N LEU A 83 4.13 8.78 3.52
CA LEU A 83 3.33 7.55 3.39
C LEU A 83 1.86 7.86 3.76
N PRO A 84 0.88 7.15 3.18
CA PRO A 84 -0.51 7.26 3.62
C PRO A 84 -0.67 6.79 5.06
N ALA A 85 -1.55 7.43 5.83
CA ALA A 85 -2.11 6.79 7.00
C ALA A 85 -2.92 5.56 6.57
N GLU A 86 -3.02 4.56 7.43
CA GLU A 86 -3.77 3.32 7.12
C GLU A 86 -5.24 3.61 6.77
N SER A 87 -5.83 4.60 7.43
CA SER A 87 -7.19 5.07 7.17
C SER A 87 -7.33 5.76 5.81
N GLU A 88 -6.34 6.55 5.38
CA GLU A 88 -6.30 7.19 4.06
C GLU A 88 -6.16 6.14 2.96
N TRP A 89 -5.29 5.15 3.19
CA TRP A 89 -5.10 4.05 2.25
C TRP A 89 -6.39 3.25 2.07
N GLU A 90 -7.07 2.87 3.16
CA GLU A 90 -8.34 2.13 3.11
C GLU A 90 -9.45 2.93 2.42
N TYR A 91 -9.57 4.23 2.71
CA TYR A 91 -10.53 5.11 2.04
C TYR A 91 -10.28 5.16 0.52
N ALA A 92 -9.02 5.34 0.13
CA ALA A 92 -8.61 5.37 -1.27
C ALA A 92 -8.87 4.02 -1.97
N ALA A 93 -8.57 2.91 -1.31
CA ALA A 93 -8.82 1.57 -1.85
C ALA A 93 -10.32 1.29 -2.02
N ARG A 94 -11.16 1.71 -1.09
CA ARG A 94 -12.61 1.56 -1.20
C ARG A 94 -13.21 2.33 -2.37
N ALA A 95 -12.76 3.53 -2.60
CA ALA A 95 -13.29 4.41 -3.64
C ALA A 95 -14.84 4.46 -3.67
N GLY A 96 -15.45 4.50 -2.47
CA GLY A 96 -16.90 4.50 -2.27
C GLY A 96 -17.54 3.11 -2.15
N SER A 97 -16.82 2.01 -2.37
CA SER A 97 -17.34 0.65 -2.21
C SER A 97 -17.54 0.29 -0.74
N LEU A 98 -18.65 -0.35 -0.41
CA LEU A 98 -18.94 -0.98 0.88
C LEU A 98 -18.60 -2.48 0.90
N GLU A 99 -18.23 -3.03 -0.25
CA GLU A 99 -17.94 -4.44 -0.45
C GLU A 99 -16.56 -4.85 0.07
N GLN A 100 -16.25 -6.14 -0.03
CA GLN A 100 -14.95 -6.68 0.38
C GLN A 100 -13.81 -6.20 -0.52
N TYR A 101 -14.10 -6.02 -1.81
CA TYR A 101 -13.18 -5.52 -2.85
C TYR A 101 -13.77 -4.29 -3.51
N TRP A 102 -12.92 -3.46 -4.10
CA TRP A 102 -13.39 -2.27 -4.81
C TRP A 102 -14.24 -2.61 -6.06
N TRP A 103 -14.06 -3.81 -6.63
CA TRP A 103 -14.84 -4.32 -7.76
C TRP A 103 -16.12 -5.09 -7.34
N GLY A 104 -16.45 -5.14 -6.06
CA GLY A 104 -17.60 -5.85 -5.51
C GLY A 104 -17.26 -7.18 -4.84
N GLY A 105 -18.04 -8.20 -5.13
CA GLY A 105 -17.87 -9.55 -4.58
C GLY A 105 -17.00 -10.47 -5.45
N ALA A 106 -17.40 -11.74 -5.56
CA ALA A 106 -16.74 -12.70 -6.44
C ALA A 106 -16.83 -12.23 -7.89
N ALA A 107 -15.68 -12.21 -8.58
CA ALA A 107 -15.57 -11.87 -9.99
C ALA A 107 -15.04 -13.07 -10.77
N ASP A 108 -15.57 -13.28 -11.98
CA ASP A 108 -15.05 -14.31 -12.90
C ASP A 108 -13.59 -14.05 -13.29
N THR A 109 -13.20 -12.78 -13.28
CA THR A 109 -11.81 -12.34 -13.49
C THR A 109 -11.43 -11.33 -12.43
N VAL A 110 -10.43 -11.63 -11.62
CA VAL A 110 -9.92 -10.74 -10.58
C VAL A 110 -9.04 -9.67 -11.23
N PRO A 111 -9.38 -8.37 -11.12
CA PRO A 111 -8.63 -7.29 -11.76
C PRO A 111 -7.39 -6.91 -10.92
N ALA A 112 -6.56 -7.89 -10.57
CA ALA A 112 -5.41 -7.72 -9.71
C ALA A 112 -4.30 -8.73 -10.04
N ASN A 113 -3.06 -8.40 -9.67
CA ASN A 113 -1.94 -9.32 -9.69
C ASN A 113 -1.83 -10.04 -8.34
N CYS A 114 -2.31 -11.27 -8.25
CA CYS A 114 -2.29 -12.09 -7.04
C CYS A 114 -2.09 -13.57 -7.37
N PHE A 115 -1.85 -14.37 -6.35
CA PHE A 115 -1.67 -15.81 -6.52
C PHE A 115 -2.98 -16.46 -6.98
N ASN A 116 -2.91 -17.22 -8.08
CA ASN A 116 -4.06 -17.91 -8.70
C ASN A 116 -5.23 -17.01 -9.13
N CYS A 117 -4.98 -15.73 -9.42
CA CYS A 117 -5.98 -14.75 -9.86
C CYS A 117 -6.08 -14.62 -11.39
N GLY A 118 -5.44 -15.49 -12.15
CA GLY A 118 -5.46 -15.45 -13.62
C GLY A 118 -4.46 -14.49 -14.28
N SER A 119 -3.72 -13.71 -13.48
CA SER A 119 -2.63 -12.87 -13.99
C SER A 119 -1.45 -13.74 -14.46
N LYS A 120 -0.83 -13.37 -15.59
CA LYS A 120 0.41 -14.01 -16.07
C LYS A 120 1.63 -13.75 -15.15
N TRP A 121 1.52 -12.87 -14.20
CA TRP A 121 2.57 -12.54 -13.24
C TRP A 121 2.26 -13.10 -11.83
N GLY A 122 1.00 -13.45 -11.57
CA GLY A 122 0.55 -13.91 -10.25
C GLY A 122 1.33 -15.10 -9.74
N GLY A 123 1.72 -15.05 -8.47
CA GLY A 123 2.53 -16.07 -7.80
C GLY A 123 4.03 -16.06 -8.18
N SER A 124 4.44 -15.30 -9.19
CA SER A 124 5.82 -15.35 -9.70
C SER A 124 6.59 -14.04 -9.63
N ARG A 125 5.93 -12.90 -9.84
CA ARG A 125 6.58 -11.58 -9.86
C ARG A 125 5.57 -10.44 -9.89
N THR A 126 6.04 -9.22 -9.65
CA THR A 126 5.23 -8.00 -9.81
C THR A 126 4.82 -7.79 -11.28
N ALA A 127 3.74 -7.08 -11.52
CA ALA A 127 3.37 -6.53 -12.82
C ALA A 127 3.89 -5.08 -12.96
N PRO A 128 4.03 -4.53 -14.17
CA PRO A 128 4.18 -3.08 -14.34
C PRO A 128 3.00 -2.35 -13.67
N VAL A 129 3.27 -1.22 -13.01
CA VAL A 129 2.21 -0.45 -12.34
C VAL A 129 1.13 -0.01 -13.33
N GLY A 130 -0.12 -0.01 -12.90
CA GLY A 130 -1.24 0.35 -13.77
C GLY A 130 -1.64 -0.71 -14.78
N SER A 131 -1.15 -1.96 -14.65
CA SER A 131 -1.51 -3.05 -15.58
C SER A 131 -2.94 -3.56 -15.42
N PHE A 132 -3.60 -3.26 -14.32
CA PHE A 132 -4.97 -3.69 -14.01
C PHE A 132 -5.91 -2.51 -13.95
N ALA A 133 -7.22 -2.79 -14.00
CA ALA A 133 -8.25 -1.77 -13.93
C ALA A 133 -8.12 -0.90 -12.68
N ALA A 134 -8.39 0.38 -12.82
CA ALA A 134 -8.45 1.32 -11.72
C ALA A 134 -9.77 1.20 -10.94
N ASN A 135 -9.75 1.52 -9.65
CA ASN A 135 -10.95 1.70 -8.87
C ASN A 135 -11.71 3.00 -9.26
N ASN A 136 -12.85 3.28 -8.63
CA ASN A 136 -13.70 4.44 -8.97
C ASN A 136 -13.02 5.81 -8.71
N PHE A 137 -11.90 5.85 -7.97
CA PHE A 137 -11.08 7.06 -7.82
C PHE A 137 -9.93 7.14 -8.84
N GLY A 138 -9.87 6.22 -9.78
CA GLY A 138 -8.82 6.16 -10.81
C GLY A 138 -7.49 5.64 -10.28
N LEU A 139 -7.48 4.93 -9.15
CA LEU A 139 -6.28 4.38 -8.53
C LEU A 139 -6.09 2.94 -8.97
N HIS A 140 -4.88 2.61 -9.40
CA HIS A 140 -4.48 1.28 -9.82
C HIS A 140 -3.79 0.52 -8.68
N ASP A 141 -3.81 -0.79 -8.79
CA ASP A 141 -3.04 -1.72 -7.94
C ASP A 141 -3.30 -1.58 -6.43
N MET A 142 -4.52 -1.07 -6.06
CA MET A 142 -4.96 -1.02 -4.66
C MET A 142 -5.28 -2.42 -4.08
N ALA A 143 -5.12 -3.46 -4.89
CA ALA A 143 -5.27 -4.85 -4.52
C ALA A 143 -4.25 -5.68 -5.30
N GLY A 144 -3.38 -6.39 -4.62
CA GLY A 144 -2.32 -7.21 -5.22
C GLY A 144 -1.11 -6.40 -5.67
N ASN A 145 -0.32 -6.97 -6.54
CA ASN A 145 0.96 -6.49 -7.04
C ASN A 145 2.02 -6.45 -5.93
N VAL A 146 2.09 -5.40 -5.10
CA VAL A 146 2.90 -5.38 -3.88
C VAL A 146 2.07 -4.94 -2.68
N GLN A 147 2.39 -5.48 -1.50
CA GLN A 147 1.93 -4.87 -0.25
C GLN A 147 2.52 -3.48 -0.12
N GLU A 148 1.81 -2.58 0.54
CA GLU A 148 2.20 -1.19 0.62
C GLU A 148 2.40 -0.76 2.07
N TRP A 149 3.58 -0.18 2.35
CA TRP A 149 3.86 0.47 3.62
C TRP A 149 2.87 1.60 3.89
N THR A 150 2.33 1.63 5.11
CA THR A 150 1.63 2.79 5.65
C THR A 150 2.45 3.47 6.74
N GLN A 151 2.01 4.64 7.18
CA GLN A 151 2.70 5.39 8.23
C GLN A 151 2.50 4.78 9.61
N ASP A 152 1.42 4.02 9.79
CA ASP A 152 0.93 3.55 11.07
C ASP A 152 1.81 2.50 11.72
N CYS A 153 1.94 2.60 13.03
CA CYS A 153 2.33 1.48 13.88
C CYS A 153 1.23 0.42 13.85
N TYR A 154 1.60 -0.81 13.56
CA TYR A 154 0.63 -1.90 13.62
C TYR A 154 0.21 -2.18 15.07
N ARG A 155 -1.08 -2.37 15.27
CA ARG A 155 -1.68 -2.96 16.46
C ARG A 155 -2.84 -3.86 16.03
N ALA A 156 -3.01 -4.96 16.73
CA ALA A 156 -4.15 -5.84 16.50
C ALA A 156 -5.46 -5.06 16.79
N GLY A 157 -6.25 -4.83 15.75
CA GLY A 157 -7.51 -4.10 15.81
C GLY A 157 -7.40 -2.58 15.91
N TYR A 158 -8.58 -1.97 15.94
CA TYR A 158 -8.76 -0.52 15.88
C TYR A 158 -9.26 0.10 17.18
N VAL A 159 -9.17 -0.63 18.29
CA VAL A 159 -9.44 -0.04 19.62
C VAL A 159 -8.45 1.11 19.83
N ASP A 160 -8.94 2.28 20.23
CA ASP A 160 -8.14 3.51 20.40
C ASP A 160 -7.39 3.99 19.14
N ALA A 161 -7.84 3.60 17.95
CA ALA A 161 -7.32 4.15 16.71
C ALA A 161 -7.72 5.64 16.56
N PRO A 162 -6.86 6.49 15.97
CA PRO A 162 -7.21 7.86 15.68
C PRO A 162 -8.47 7.94 14.81
N VAL A 163 -9.38 8.87 15.15
CA VAL A 163 -10.63 9.09 14.42
C VAL A 163 -10.59 10.31 13.50
N ASP A 164 -9.49 11.04 13.55
CA ASP A 164 -9.22 12.26 12.76
C ASP A 164 -8.42 12.00 11.47
N GLY A 165 -8.17 10.72 11.16
CA GLY A 165 -7.43 10.31 9.97
C GLY A 165 -5.91 10.34 10.13
N SER A 166 -5.39 10.80 11.25
CA SER A 166 -3.95 10.74 11.53
C SER A 166 -3.47 9.29 11.66
N ALA A 167 -2.19 9.07 11.34
CA ALA A 167 -1.58 7.76 11.54
C ALA A 167 -1.43 7.44 13.04
N ARG A 168 -1.63 6.17 13.39
CA ARG A 168 -1.32 5.67 14.73
C ARG A 168 0.20 5.60 14.89
N LEU A 169 0.76 6.48 15.72
CA LEU A 169 2.18 6.53 16.01
C LEU A 169 2.43 6.13 17.48
N ALA A 170 3.58 5.51 17.73
CA ALA A 170 4.05 5.19 19.08
C ALA A 170 5.57 5.33 19.15
N PRO A 171 6.15 5.80 20.27
CA PRO A 171 7.60 6.00 20.39
C PRO A 171 8.42 4.73 20.15
N GLU A 172 7.93 3.57 20.56
CA GLU A 172 8.62 2.27 20.47
C GLU A 172 8.05 1.39 19.35
N CYS A 173 7.61 2.03 18.25
CA CYS A 173 7.03 1.32 17.13
C CYS A 173 8.11 0.63 16.30
N THR A 174 8.12 -0.68 16.30
CA THR A 174 9.01 -1.48 15.44
C THR A 174 8.26 -2.11 14.28
N GLN A 175 6.97 -2.40 14.43
CA GLN A 175 6.13 -3.00 13.40
C GLN A 175 5.21 -1.99 12.77
N ARG A 176 5.22 -1.94 11.43
CA ARG A 176 4.41 -1.03 10.61
C ARG A 176 3.31 -1.78 9.89
N ALA A 177 2.15 -1.14 9.78
CA ALA A 177 1.03 -1.71 9.03
C ALA A 177 1.33 -1.67 7.53
N VAL A 178 0.94 -2.74 6.83
CA VAL A 178 0.96 -2.85 5.38
C VAL A 178 -0.41 -3.27 4.85
N ARG A 179 -0.70 -2.90 3.62
CA ARG A 179 -2.04 -3.05 3.03
C ARG A 179 -1.96 -3.58 1.60
N GLY A 180 -3.10 -4.08 1.08
CA GLY A 180 -3.33 -4.36 -0.34
C GLY A 180 -3.08 -5.79 -0.77
N GLY A 181 -2.30 -6.57 -0.03
CA GLY A 181 -1.81 -7.87 -0.51
C GLY A 181 -0.80 -7.72 -1.65
N ALA A 182 -0.30 -8.81 -2.19
CA ALA A 182 0.74 -8.82 -3.22
C ALA A 182 0.49 -9.88 -4.29
N TYR A 183 1.36 -9.95 -5.29
CA TYR A 183 1.34 -10.98 -6.33
C TYR A 183 1.43 -12.42 -5.77
N THR A 184 1.99 -12.57 -4.56
CA THR A 184 2.09 -13.85 -3.82
C THR A 184 0.88 -14.16 -2.96
N SER A 185 -0.02 -13.20 -2.76
CA SER A 185 -1.15 -13.34 -1.84
C SER A 185 -2.33 -14.04 -2.51
N PRO A 186 -3.05 -14.91 -1.80
CA PRO A 186 -4.33 -15.43 -2.27
C PRO A 186 -5.38 -14.28 -2.31
N GLN A 187 -6.44 -14.46 -3.08
CA GLN A 187 -7.47 -13.45 -3.27
C GLN A 187 -8.05 -12.91 -1.95
N ASP A 188 -8.28 -13.77 -0.96
CA ASP A 188 -8.84 -13.37 0.34
C ASP A 188 -7.99 -12.34 1.09
N SER A 189 -6.69 -12.31 0.82
CA SER A 189 -5.77 -11.33 1.40
C SER A 189 -5.81 -9.96 0.70
N LEU A 190 -6.52 -9.86 -0.44
CA LEU A 190 -6.69 -8.60 -1.18
C LEU A 190 -7.94 -7.82 -0.74
N ARG A 191 -8.71 -8.33 0.21
CA ARG A 191 -9.87 -7.60 0.75
C ARG A 191 -9.40 -6.23 1.24
N ILE A 192 -10.20 -5.20 0.97
CA ILE A 192 -9.86 -3.81 1.33
C ILE A 192 -9.53 -3.68 2.82
N ALA A 193 -10.22 -4.43 3.68
CA ALA A 193 -10.00 -4.41 5.12
C ALA A 193 -8.80 -5.25 5.58
N SER A 194 -8.23 -6.09 4.70
CA SER A 194 -7.11 -6.96 5.05
C SER A 194 -5.88 -6.16 5.46
N ARG A 195 -5.22 -6.61 6.51
CA ARG A 195 -4.06 -5.95 7.12
C ARG A 195 -2.89 -6.91 7.19
N GLY A 196 -1.70 -6.38 7.11
CA GLY A 196 -0.46 -7.08 7.41
C GLY A 196 0.46 -6.21 8.26
N GLN A 197 1.57 -6.79 8.67
CA GLN A 197 2.58 -6.10 9.44
C GLN A 197 3.97 -6.62 9.12
N TYR A 198 4.94 -5.73 9.16
CA TYR A 198 6.36 -6.09 9.11
C TYR A 198 7.17 -5.18 10.02
N ASP A 199 8.32 -5.66 10.43
CA ASP A 199 9.35 -4.83 11.04
C ASP A 199 9.75 -3.71 10.06
N GLN A 200 9.97 -2.50 10.58
CA GLN A 200 10.22 -1.31 9.76
C GLN A 200 11.49 -1.40 8.90
N ASP A 201 12.40 -2.32 9.20
CA ASP A 201 13.63 -2.58 8.43
C ASP A 201 13.48 -3.68 7.39
N THR A 202 12.33 -4.37 7.37
CA THR A 202 12.05 -5.46 6.44
C THR A 202 12.12 -5.00 4.97
N ARG A 203 12.73 -5.84 4.13
CA ARG A 203 12.81 -5.67 2.68
C ARG A 203 12.40 -6.97 2.01
N LEU A 204 11.35 -6.93 1.20
CA LEU A 204 10.81 -8.11 0.51
C LEU A 204 10.55 -7.77 -0.97
N ASP A 205 10.54 -8.80 -1.80
CA ASP A 205 10.27 -8.72 -3.24
C ASP A 205 8.78 -8.49 -3.57
N ASN A 206 7.92 -8.53 -2.55
CA ASN A 206 6.48 -8.32 -2.66
C ASN A 206 5.98 -7.13 -1.80
N LEU A 207 6.90 -6.24 -1.38
CA LEU A 207 6.62 -5.12 -0.49
C LEU A 207 7.20 -3.82 -1.07
N GLY A 208 6.34 -2.85 -1.30
CA GLY A 208 6.64 -1.53 -1.84
C GLY A 208 5.85 -0.44 -1.11
N PHE A 209 5.51 0.65 -1.79
CA PHE A 209 4.76 1.75 -1.20
C PHE A 209 4.18 2.69 -2.25
N ARG A 210 3.19 3.46 -1.85
CA ARG A 210 2.75 4.67 -2.53
C ARG A 210 2.85 5.88 -1.61
N VAL A 211 2.66 7.08 -2.15
CA VAL A 211 2.76 8.32 -1.38
C VAL A 211 1.46 9.11 -1.41
N VAL A 212 1.21 9.87 -0.37
CA VAL A 212 0.21 10.92 -0.31
C VAL A 212 0.88 12.29 -0.31
N ARG A 213 0.16 13.28 -0.85
CA ARG A 213 0.51 14.70 -0.75
C ARG A 213 -0.56 15.40 0.07
N GLU A 214 -0.14 16.18 1.03
CA GLU A 214 -1.01 17.07 1.78
C GLU A 214 -1.47 18.24 0.89
N ASN A 215 -2.73 18.63 1.03
CA ASN A 215 -3.33 19.71 0.24
C ASN A 215 -3.07 21.07 0.88
#